data_264903c9861ae2a3240669359cfae51d
#
_entry.id   264903c9861ae2a3240669359cfae51d
#
_cell.length_a   1.000
_cell.length_b   1.000
_cell.length_c   1.000
_cell.angle_alpha   90.00
_cell.angle_beta   90.00
_cell.angle_gamma   90.00
#
_symmetry.space_group_name_H-M   'P 1'
#
loop_
_entity.id
_entity.type
_entity.pdbx_description
1 polymer ?
#
loop_
_entity_poly.entity_id
_entity_poly.type
_entity_poly.pdbx_seq_one_letter_code
_entity_poly.pdbx_strand_id
1 'polypeptide(L)'
;MKKIITLLVAISLSAMAATAQNKVGEFSLKPMAGINVSDISSDEEVNYKAKAGFTGGVEAEYGVTPWLGVSLGAMYSQQGAKIKASLREFGVNEEGRQVASLLSMKGKLKADYINMPLLANFYVWKGLAIKTGLQVGFLVNDKMNVDAAMARVTVPDTDKITYVDLSLSKPSTDNFFSSFSVEESDICKSVVFGIPVGLSYEYKNITLDARYYFGLTRMDDVEDDAPARNRCLSITLGYKFKL
;
A
#
# COMPACT_ATOMS: atom_id res chain seq x y z
N MET A 1 -10.32 30.64 20.69
CA MET A 1 -9.61 29.54 20.03
C MET A 1 -9.31 29.84 18.56
N LYS A 2 -10.29 30.21 17.69
CA LYS A 2 -10.04 30.52 16.26
C LYS A 2 -8.95 31.59 16.02
N LYS A 3 -8.96 32.69 16.79
CA LYS A 3 -7.97 33.78 16.67
C LYS A 3 -6.54 33.36 17.05
N ILE A 4 -6.37 32.46 18.00
CA ILE A 4 -5.06 31.94 18.41
C ILE A 4 -4.51 30.98 17.33
N ILE A 5 -5.36 30.17 16.73
CA ILE A 5 -4.99 29.28 15.62
C ILE A 5 -4.56 30.13 14.40
N THR A 6 -5.33 31.20 14.09
CA THR A 6 -4.98 32.11 12.98
C THR A 6 -3.65 32.84 13.24
N LEU A 7 -3.40 33.24 14.48
CA LEU A 7 -2.16 33.88 14.87
C LEU A 7 -0.96 32.92 14.81
N LEU A 8 -1.14 31.68 15.26
CA LEU A 8 -0.12 30.63 15.16
C LEU A 8 0.19 30.28 13.71
N VAL A 9 -0.82 30.20 12.86
CA VAL A 9 -0.67 29.97 11.42
C VAL A 9 0.03 31.15 10.74
N ALA A 10 -0.30 32.41 11.11
CA ALA A 10 0.35 33.58 10.56
C ALA A 10 1.82 33.71 11.02
N ILE A 11 2.13 33.39 12.27
CA ILE A 11 3.51 33.35 12.80
C ILE A 11 4.32 32.22 12.13
N SER A 12 3.73 31.06 11.92
CA SER A 12 4.41 29.98 11.22
C SER A 12 4.68 30.31 9.75
N LEU A 13 3.74 30.95 9.06
CA LEU A 13 3.93 31.41 7.68
C LEU A 13 5.01 32.51 7.56
N SER A 14 5.11 33.44 8.50
CA SER A 14 6.16 34.48 8.49
C SER A 14 7.55 33.92 8.84
N ALA A 15 7.65 32.91 9.71
CA ALA A 15 8.91 32.22 10.02
C ALA A 15 9.40 31.34 8.84
N MET A 16 8.51 30.85 8.00
CA MET A 16 8.84 30.06 6.81
C MET A 16 9.58 30.88 5.74
N ALA A 17 9.27 32.19 5.60
CA ALA A 17 9.90 33.03 4.59
C ALA A 17 11.40 33.29 4.84
N ALA A 18 11.89 33.19 6.09
CA ALA A 18 13.24 33.54 6.47
C ALA A 18 14.28 32.40 6.34
N THR A 19 13.88 31.17 6.09
CA THR A 19 14.78 30.01 6.16
C THR A 19 14.66 29.00 5.02
N ALA A 20 13.84 29.29 4.00
CA ALA A 20 13.61 28.41 2.88
C ALA A 20 14.88 28.27 2.02
N GLN A 21 15.21 27.04 1.68
CA GLN A 21 16.46 26.67 0.96
C GLN A 21 16.26 26.55 -0.54
N ASN A 22 15.04 26.76 -1.03
CA ASN A 22 14.75 26.65 -2.46
C ASN A 22 15.13 27.96 -3.16
N LYS A 23 15.92 27.87 -4.23
CA LYS A 23 16.23 29.05 -5.06
C LYS A 23 15.15 29.19 -6.13
N VAL A 24 14.59 30.39 -6.23
CA VAL A 24 13.62 30.73 -7.28
C VAL A 24 14.28 30.58 -8.64
N GLY A 25 13.58 29.88 -9.56
CA GLY A 25 14.10 29.60 -10.90
C GLY A 25 15.09 28.45 -11.00
N GLU A 26 15.48 27.83 -9.88
CA GLU A 26 16.35 26.66 -9.87
C GLU A 26 15.57 25.41 -10.35
N PHE A 27 16.11 24.76 -11.37
CA PHE A 27 15.64 23.44 -11.80
C PHE A 27 16.56 22.37 -11.23
N SER A 28 15.98 21.29 -10.74
CA SER A 28 16.75 20.18 -10.20
C SER A 28 16.15 18.82 -10.59
N LEU A 29 17.03 17.82 -10.71
CA LEU A 29 16.67 16.44 -10.98
C LEU A 29 17.09 15.56 -9.82
N LYS A 30 16.17 14.70 -9.34
CA LYS A 30 16.38 13.81 -8.20
C LYS A 30 16.15 12.36 -8.60
N PRO A 31 17.15 11.58 -9.00
CA PRO A 31 17.07 10.13 -8.96
C PRO A 31 16.91 9.68 -7.53
N MET A 32 15.99 8.74 -7.29
CA MET A 32 15.69 8.21 -5.97
C MET A 32 15.30 6.74 -6.02
N ALA A 33 15.64 6.03 -4.96
CA ALA A 33 15.31 4.63 -4.79
C ALA A 33 15.02 4.32 -3.31
N GLY A 34 14.22 3.30 -3.06
CA GLY A 34 13.86 2.92 -1.70
C GLY A 34 12.90 1.76 -1.64
N ILE A 35 12.22 1.68 -0.54
CA ILE A 35 11.24 0.65 -0.24
C ILE A 35 9.85 1.25 -0.10
N ASN A 36 8.85 0.46 -0.39
CA ASN A 36 7.48 0.77 -0.07
C ASN A 36 6.82 -0.35 0.73
N VAL A 37 5.76 -0.01 1.42
CA VAL A 37 4.87 -0.94 2.10
C VAL A 37 3.47 -0.58 1.64
N SER A 38 2.87 -1.46 0.86
CA SER A 38 1.53 -1.29 0.31
C SER A 38 0.54 -2.20 1.01
N ASP A 39 -0.70 -1.73 1.09
CA ASP A 39 -1.84 -2.45 1.64
C ASP A 39 -3.09 -2.09 0.85
N ILE A 40 -4.09 -2.95 0.92
CA ILE A 40 -5.41 -2.72 0.34
C ILE A 40 -6.38 -2.46 1.48
N SER A 41 -7.06 -1.32 1.42
CA SER A 41 -8.17 -1.02 2.32
C SER A 41 -9.46 -1.46 1.66
N SER A 42 -10.15 -2.41 2.27
CA SER A 42 -11.52 -2.82 1.95
C SER A 42 -12.37 -2.77 3.20
N ASP A 43 -13.65 -2.50 3.06
CA ASP A 43 -14.63 -2.49 4.17
C ASP A 43 -15.12 -3.91 4.52
N GLU A 44 -14.64 -4.95 3.82
CA GLU A 44 -14.95 -6.35 4.11
C GLU A 44 -14.04 -6.95 5.20
N GLU A 45 -14.53 -8.02 5.88
CA GLU A 45 -13.79 -8.79 6.90
C GLU A 45 -12.60 -9.61 6.32
N VAL A 46 -12.10 -9.26 5.13
CA VAL A 46 -10.93 -9.91 4.53
C VAL A 46 -9.66 -9.37 5.16
N ASN A 47 -8.88 -10.25 5.79
CA ASN A 47 -7.61 -9.88 6.41
C ASN A 47 -6.53 -9.63 5.35
N TYR A 48 -6.44 -8.40 4.87
CA TYR A 48 -5.33 -7.94 4.05
C TYR A 48 -4.09 -7.71 4.95
N LYS A 49 -2.93 -8.12 4.47
CA LYS A 49 -1.65 -7.86 5.12
C LYS A 49 -0.75 -7.09 4.20
N ALA A 50 -0.10 -6.09 4.77
CA ALA A 50 0.82 -5.25 4.05
C ALA A 50 1.94 -6.06 3.36
N LYS A 51 2.33 -5.60 2.17
CA LYS A 51 3.41 -6.17 1.36
C LYS A 51 4.51 -5.14 1.17
N ALA A 52 5.73 -5.52 1.50
CA ALA A 52 6.90 -4.72 1.17
C ALA A 52 7.29 -4.91 -0.30
N GLY A 53 7.72 -3.83 -0.94
CA GLY A 53 8.16 -3.77 -2.31
C GLY A 53 9.31 -2.78 -2.51
N PHE A 54 9.84 -2.73 -3.72
CA PHE A 54 10.82 -1.75 -4.16
C PHE A 54 10.13 -0.56 -4.83
N THR A 55 10.71 0.63 -4.69
CA THR A 55 10.33 1.81 -5.46
C THR A 55 11.57 2.58 -5.90
N GLY A 56 11.56 3.13 -7.10
CA GLY A 56 12.67 3.92 -7.61
C GLY A 56 12.32 4.63 -8.91
N GLY A 57 12.99 5.75 -9.15
CA GLY A 57 12.75 6.57 -10.34
C GLY A 57 13.41 7.92 -10.25
N VAL A 58 12.81 8.90 -10.91
CA VAL A 58 13.32 10.28 -10.97
C VAL A 58 12.21 11.28 -10.66
N GLU A 59 12.56 12.38 -10.02
CA GLU A 59 11.67 13.53 -9.76
C GLU A 59 12.39 14.80 -10.21
N ALA A 60 11.77 15.57 -11.11
CA ALA A 60 12.21 16.88 -11.52
C ALA A 60 11.49 17.93 -10.67
N GLU A 61 12.21 18.93 -10.16
CA GLU A 61 11.64 19.98 -9.33
C GLU A 61 12.06 21.35 -9.83
N TYR A 62 11.11 22.27 -9.85
CA TYR A 62 11.30 23.68 -10.16
C TYR A 62 10.96 24.56 -8.95
N GLY A 63 11.87 25.43 -8.58
CA GLY A 63 11.70 26.41 -7.50
C GLY A 63 10.84 27.58 -7.94
N VAL A 64 9.58 27.64 -7.49
CA VAL A 64 8.63 28.72 -7.82
C VAL A 64 8.84 29.92 -6.90
N THR A 65 8.99 29.67 -5.61
CA THR A 65 9.29 30.68 -4.59
C THR A 65 10.33 30.13 -3.60
N PRO A 66 10.89 30.94 -2.70
CA PRO A 66 11.82 30.44 -1.69
C PRO A 66 11.24 29.32 -0.80
N TRP A 67 9.92 29.26 -0.64
CA TRP A 67 9.22 28.29 0.21
C TRP A 67 8.37 27.28 -0.56
N LEU A 68 8.23 27.43 -1.91
CA LEU A 68 7.42 26.56 -2.76
C LEU A 68 8.21 26.06 -3.97
N GLY A 69 8.29 24.77 -4.12
CA GLY A 69 8.69 24.07 -5.34
C GLY A 69 7.54 23.29 -5.93
N VAL A 70 7.57 23.07 -7.23
CA VAL A 70 6.67 22.15 -7.93
C VAL A 70 7.51 21.05 -8.52
N SER A 71 7.10 19.80 -8.33
CA SER A 71 7.82 18.64 -8.88
C SER A 71 6.93 17.69 -9.63
N LEU A 72 7.50 17.10 -10.68
CA LEU A 72 6.90 16.01 -11.46
C LEU A 72 7.85 14.82 -11.40
N GLY A 73 7.33 13.64 -11.10
CA GLY A 73 8.10 12.41 -10.99
C GLY A 73 7.66 11.34 -11.98
N ALA A 74 8.56 10.38 -12.18
CA ALA A 74 8.28 9.09 -12.81
C ALA A 74 8.94 8.00 -11.95
N MET A 75 8.13 7.20 -11.25
CA MET A 75 8.55 6.26 -10.23
C MET A 75 7.99 4.88 -10.50
N TYR A 76 8.84 3.88 -10.68
CA TYR A 76 8.43 2.48 -10.62
C TYR A 76 8.15 2.09 -9.17
N SER A 77 7.11 1.33 -8.93
CA SER A 77 6.68 0.93 -7.58
C SER A 77 6.06 -0.45 -7.58
N GLN A 78 6.66 -1.37 -6.86
CA GLN A 78 6.12 -2.70 -6.62
C GLN A 78 5.13 -2.67 -5.47
N GLN A 79 3.86 -2.86 -5.74
CA GLN A 79 2.77 -2.78 -4.77
C GLN A 79 2.01 -4.10 -4.67
N GLY A 80 0.92 -4.12 -3.92
CA GLY A 80 0.04 -5.25 -3.74
C GLY A 80 -0.26 -5.55 -2.28
N ALA A 81 -0.88 -6.72 -2.03
CA ALA A 81 -1.27 -7.17 -0.70
C ALA A 81 -1.13 -8.68 -0.57
N LYS A 82 -1.16 -9.15 0.68
CA LYS A 82 -1.32 -10.56 1.02
C LYS A 82 -2.70 -10.76 1.61
N ILE A 83 -3.41 -11.76 1.13
CA ILE A 83 -4.76 -12.10 1.57
C ILE A 83 -4.66 -13.40 2.39
N LYS A 84 -5.34 -13.44 3.52
CA LYS A 84 -5.53 -14.67 4.30
C LYS A 84 -7.00 -14.74 4.71
N ALA A 85 -7.67 -15.78 4.25
CA ALA A 85 -9.01 -16.10 4.67
C ALA A 85 -9.05 -17.53 5.21
N SER A 86 -9.80 -17.77 6.27
CA SER A 86 -10.06 -19.10 6.78
C SER A 86 -11.52 -19.19 7.20
N LEU A 87 -12.23 -20.13 6.63
CA LEU A 87 -13.61 -20.45 6.98
C LEU A 87 -13.62 -21.79 7.71
N ARG A 88 -14.41 -21.87 8.78
CA ARG A 88 -14.69 -23.12 9.51
C ARG A 88 -16.18 -23.32 9.52
N GLU A 89 -16.60 -24.46 9.02
CA GLU A 89 -18.00 -24.88 9.04
C GLU A 89 -18.11 -26.20 9.79
N PHE A 90 -19.14 -26.31 10.62
CA PHE A 90 -19.51 -27.53 11.28
C PHE A 90 -20.81 -28.03 10.65
N GLY A 91 -20.86 -29.30 10.29
CA GLY A 91 -22.01 -29.92 9.67
C GLY A 91 -22.13 -31.39 10.08
N VAL A 92 -23.12 -32.07 9.51
CA VAL A 92 -23.32 -33.49 9.69
C VAL A 92 -23.22 -34.16 8.31
N ASN A 93 -22.44 -35.23 8.19
CA ASN A 93 -22.34 -35.95 6.94
C ASN A 93 -23.60 -36.84 6.70
N GLU A 94 -23.66 -37.48 5.54
CA GLU A 94 -24.78 -38.37 5.16
C GLU A 94 -24.98 -39.57 6.13
N GLU A 95 -23.95 -39.93 6.88
CA GLU A 95 -23.97 -40.98 7.88
C GLU A 95 -24.37 -40.49 9.28
N GLY A 96 -24.75 -39.22 9.44
CA GLY A 96 -25.14 -38.60 10.71
C GLY A 96 -23.97 -38.25 11.64
N ARG A 97 -22.71 -38.34 11.17
CA ARG A 97 -21.54 -37.96 11.97
C ARG A 97 -21.22 -36.48 11.85
N GLN A 98 -20.82 -35.89 12.96
CA GLN A 98 -20.35 -34.49 12.95
C GLN A 98 -19.04 -34.36 12.16
N VAL A 99 -18.99 -33.40 11.26
CA VAL A 99 -17.81 -33.05 10.46
C VAL A 99 -17.45 -31.60 10.62
N ALA A 100 -16.17 -31.31 10.75
CA ALA A 100 -15.62 -29.99 10.67
C ALA A 100 -14.94 -29.80 9.31
N SER A 101 -15.35 -28.79 8.55
CA SER A 101 -14.71 -28.37 7.30
C SER A 101 -13.90 -27.13 7.55
N LEU A 102 -12.63 -27.13 7.17
CA LEU A 102 -11.73 -25.98 7.21
C LEU A 102 -11.33 -25.63 5.79
N LEU A 103 -11.66 -24.45 5.34
CA LEU A 103 -11.13 -23.85 4.11
C LEU A 103 -10.10 -22.79 4.49
N SER A 104 -8.87 -22.94 4.08
CA SER A 104 -7.81 -21.97 4.25
C SER A 104 -7.37 -21.46 2.89
N MET A 105 -7.46 -20.16 2.69
CA MET A 105 -7.02 -19.48 1.46
C MET A 105 -5.89 -18.52 1.78
N LYS A 106 -4.83 -18.55 0.97
CA LYS A 106 -3.70 -17.61 1.04
C LYS A 106 -3.53 -17.02 -0.35
N GLY A 107 -3.76 -15.72 -0.46
CA GLY A 107 -3.57 -14.96 -1.68
C GLY A 107 -2.36 -14.05 -1.59
N LYS A 108 -1.68 -13.84 -2.70
CA LYS A 108 -0.61 -12.85 -2.85
C LYS A 108 -0.85 -12.09 -4.15
N LEU A 109 -1.32 -10.85 -4.00
CA LEU A 109 -1.43 -9.90 -5.10
C LEU A 109 -0.10 -9.18 -5.28
N LYS A 110 0.38 -9.11 -6.51
CA LYS A 110 1.47 -8.24 -6.95
C LYS A 110 0.86 -7.29 -7.98
N ALA A 111 1.17 -6.01 -7.87
CA ALA A 111 0.77 -5.00 -8.84
C ALA A 111 1.91 -3.98 -8.95
N ASP A 112 2.53 -3.93 -10.10
CA ASP A 112 3.66 -3.06 -10.37
C ASP A 112 3.17 -1.85 -11.18
N TYR A 113 3.43 -0.65 -10.67
CA TYR A 113 2.97 0.60 -11.28
C TYR A 113 4.13 1.51 -11.66
N ILE A 114 3.95 2.25 -12.77
CA ILE A 114 4.67 3.49 -13.01
C ILE A 114 3.81 4.62 -12.48
N ASN A 115 4.25 5.26 -11.42
CA ASN A 115 3.58 6.37 -10.76
C ASN A 115 4.14 7.69 -11.24
N MET A 116 3.26 8.62 -11.62
CA MET A 116 3.61 9.97 -12.03
C MET A 116 3.01 10.98 -11.02
N PRO A 117 3.73 11.29 -9.92
CA PRO A 117 3.31 12.30 -8.97
C PRO A 117 3.59 13.71 -9.49
N LEU A 118 2.61 14.59 -9.42
CA LEU A 118 2.72 16.03 -9.54
C LEU A 118 2.55 16.63 -8.15
N LEU A 119 3.59 17.24 -7.58
CA LEU A 119 3.62 17.66 -6.19
C LEU A 119 3.91 19.14 -6.03
N ALA A 120 3.29 19.74 -5.03
CA ALA A 120 3.72 20.98 -4.41
C ALA A 120 4.61 20.64 -3.19
N ASN A 121 5.81 21.19 -3.16
CA ASN A 121 6.80 20.99 -2.12
C ASN A 121 6.89 22.28 -1.28
N PHE A 122 6.36 22.25 -0.07
CA PHE A 122 6.35 23.40 0.86
C PHE A 122 7.55 23.31 1.79
N TYR A 123 8.57 24.11 1.55
CA TYR A 123 9.77 24.18 2.37
C TYR A 123 9.48 24.94 3.67
N VAL A 124 9.36 24.21 4.77
CA VAL A 124 8.95 24.75 6.08
C VAL A 124 10.14 25.10 6.97
N TRP A 125 11.28 24.46 6.76
CA TRP A 125 12.52 24.73 7.47
C TRP A 125 13.71 24.27 6.61
N LYS A 126 14.94 24.61 7.02
CA LYS A 126 16.18 24.28 6.29
C LYS A 126 16.21 22.82 5.83
N GLY A 127 15.97 22.61 4.54
CA GLY A 127 15.95 21.29 3.92
C GLY A 127 14.68 20.44 4.18
N LEU A 128 13.80 20.85 5.10
CA LEU A 128 12.56 20.12 5.39
C LEU A 128 11.42 20.66 4.51
N ALA A 129 10.77 19.79 3.77
CA ALA A 129 9.59 20.13 2.97
C ALA A 129 8.43 19.18 3.25
N ILE A 130 7.22 19.74 3.29
CA ILE A 130 5.96 19.00 3.22
C ILE A 130 5.59 18.90 1.75
N LYS A 131 5.21 17.71 1.31
CA LYS A 131 4.87 17.44 -0.09
C LYS A 131 3.44 16.93 -0.18
N THR A 132 2.68 17.45 -1.13
CA THR A 132 1.35 16.94 -1.46
C THR A 132 1.00 17.28 -2.90
N GLY A 133 0.02 16.58 -3.46
CA GLY A 133 -0.39 16.82 -4.83
C GLY A 133 -1.29 15.72 -5.38
N LEU A 134 -1.15 15.44 -6.65
CA LEU A 134 -1.89 14.40 -7.35
C LEU A 134 -0.90 13.37 -7.90
N GLN A 135 -1.33 12.12 -7.97
CA GLN A 135 -0.55 11.04 -8.58
C GLN A 135 -1.44 10.20 -9.46
N VAL A 136 -0.94 9.93 -10.67
CA VAL A 136 -1.50 8.94 -11.58
C VAL A 136 -0.57 7.73 -11.59
N GLY A 137 -1.11 6.54 -11.44
CA GLY A 137 -0.39 5.27 -11.54
C GLY A 137 -0.86 4.50 -12.78
N PHE A 138 0.09 4.03 -13.57
CA PHE A 138 -0.14 3.16 -14.72
C PHE A 138 0.32 1.76 -14.38
N LEU A 139 -0.58 0.78 -14.48
CA LEU A 139 -0.27 -0.62 -14.26
C LEU A 139 0.70 -1.12 -15.34
N VAL A 140 1.77 -1.76 -14.93
CA VAL A 140 2.76 -2.38 -15.82
C VAL A 140 2.64 -3.90 -15.80
N ASN A 141 2.38 -4.46 -14.62
CA ASN A 141 2.24 -5.88 -14.42
C ASN A 141 1.43 -6.16 -13.17
N ASP A 142 0.51 -7.13 -13.24
CA ASP A 142 -0.16 -7.67 -12.08
C ASP A 142 -0.20 -9.18 -12.14
N LYS A 143 -0.18 -9.79 -10.96
CA LYS A 143 -0.31 -11.24 -10.77
C LYS A 143 -0.91 -11.53 -9.42
N MET A 144 -1.89 -12.39 -9.41
CA MET A 144 -2.49 -12.93 -8.21
C MET A 144 -2.23 -14.43 -8.13
N ASN A 145 -1.58 -14.86 -7.06
CA ASN A 145 -1.42 -16.27 -6.75
C ASN A 145 -2.31 -16.58 -5.55
N VAL A 146 -3.20 -17.54 -5.70
CA VAL A 146 -4.09 -18.03 -4.66
C VAL A 146 -3.79 -19.50 -4.40
N ASP A 147 -3.40 -19.80 -3.17
CA ASP A 147 -3.26 -21.16 -2.66
C ASP A 147 -4.46 -21.44 -1.76
N ALA A 148 -5.26 -22.41 -2.10
CA ALA A 148 -6.39 -22.85 -1.30
C ALA A 148 -6.17 -24.29 -0.81
N ALA A 149 -6.47 -24.51 0.46
CA ALA A 149 -6.43 -25.83 1.07
C ALA A 149 -7.75 -26.09 1.80
N MET A 150 -8.35 -27.23 1.54
CA MET A 150 -9.56 -27.70 2.18
C MET A 150 -9.24 -28.96 3.00
N ALA A 151 -9.63 -28.95 4.25
CA ALA A 151 -9.56 -30.13 5.12
C ALA A 151 -10.96 -30.42 5.68
N ARG A 152 -11.38 -31.67 5.62
CA ARG A 152 -12.60 -32.17 6.27
C ARG A 152 -12.21 -33.24 7.27
N VAL A 153 -12.63 -33.06 8.51
CA VAL A 153 -12.31 -33.94 9.64
C VAL A 153 -13.60 -34.43 10.25
N THR A 154 -13.76 -35.75 10.39
CA THR A 154 -14.86 -36.32 11.16
C THR A 154 -14.57 -36.17 12.66
N VAL A 155 -15.46 -35.55 13.39
CA VAL A 155 -15.31 -35.36 14.84
C VAL A 155 -15.83 -36.62 15.55
N PRO A 156 -15.05 -37.29 16.43
CA PRO A 156 -15.54 -38.40 17.22
C PRO A 156 -16.69 -37.93 18.13
N ASP A 157 -17.69 -38.80 18.26
CA ASP A 157 -18.89 -38.56 19.09
C ASP A 157 -18.51 -38.55 20.59
N THR A 158 -17.98 -37.45 21.05
CA THR A 158 -17.75 -37.20 22.48
C THR A 158 -18.38 -35.89 22.85
N ASP A 159 -19.22 -35.89 23.90
CA ASP A 159 -20.02 -34.77 24.42
C ASP A 159 -19.27 -33.49 24.81
N LYS A 160 -18.03 -33.34 24.42
CA LYS A 160 -17.22 -32.12 24.59
C LYS A 160 -16.43 -31.84 23.33
N ILE A 161 -16.88 -30.86 22.55
CA ILE A 161 -16.07 -30.20 21.53
C ILE A 161 -14.97 -29.42 22.27
N THR A 162 -13.95 -30.10 22.70
CA THR A 162 -12.69 -29.49 23.10
C THR A 162 -11.95 -29.21 21.81
N TYR A 163 -11.55 -27.98 21.59
CA TYR A 163 -10.81 -27.45 20.45
C TYR A 163 -10.05 -28.52 19.68
N VAL A 164 -10.56 -28.90 18.50
CA VAL A 164 -9.78 -29.71 17.56
C VAL A 164 -8.69 -28.79 17.04
N ASP A 165 -7.48 -28.98 17.50
CA ASP A 165 -6.30 -28.32 16.95
C ASP A 165 -6.07 -28.84 15.52
N LEU A 166 -6.69 -28.16 14.55
CA LEU A 166 -6.48 -28.40 13.12
C LEU A 166 -5.12 -27.81 12.69
N SER A 167 -4.06 -28.11 13.44
CA SER A 167 -2.73 -28.00 12.90
C SER A 167 -2.61 -28.96 11.73
N LEU A 168 -2.17 -28.49 10.59
CA LEU A 168 -2.01 -29.21 9.31
C LEU A 168 -0.95 -30.35 9.39
N SER A 169 -0.97 -31.15 10.42
CA SER A 169 -0.10 -32.30 10.62
C SER A 169 -0.85 -33.56 10.25
N LYS A 170 -0.52 -34.09 9.05
CA LYS A 170 -0.82 -35.37 8.45
C LYS A 170 -2.26 -35.89 8.56
N PRO A 171 -2.96 -36.11 7.44
CA PRO A 171 -4.30 -36.67 7.43
C PRO A 171 -4.27 -38.12 7.96
N SER A 172 -5.13 -38.40 8.93
CA SER A 172 -5.53 -39.79 9.18
C SER A 172 -6.47 -40.28 8.06
N THR A 173 -6.60 -41.55 7.86
CA THR A 173 -7.25 -42.22 6.71
C THR A 173 -8.70 -41.83 6.43
N ASP A 174 -9.37 -41.08 7.33
CA ASP A 174 -10.75 -40.61 7.19
C ASP A 174 -10.88 -39.10 6.87
N ASN A 175 -9.77 -38.40 6.65
CA ASN A 175 -9.76 -36.97 6.41
C ASN A 175 -9.44 -36.66 4.95
N PHE A 176 -10.33 -35.96 4.29
CA PHE A 176 -10.09 -35.43 2.95
C PHE A 176 -9.27 -34.18 2.99
N PHE A 177 -8.13 -34.16 2.31
CA PHE A 177 -7.31 -32.98 2.09
C PHE A 177 -7.17 -32.74 0.59
N SER A 178 -7.52 -31.53 0.15
CA SER A 178 -7.29 -31.09 -1.23
C SER A 178 -6.64 -29.72 -1.21
N SER A 179 -5.62 -29.53 -2.01
CA SER A 179 -4.99 -28.21 -2.23
C SER A 179 -4.90 -27.94 -3.72
N PHE A 180 -5.15 -26.71 -4.10
CA PHE A 180 -4.96 -26.22 -5.46
C PHE A 180 -4.38 -24.81 -5.44
N SER A 181 -3.65 -24.49 -6.49
CA SER A 181 -3.09 -23.15 -6.69
C SER A 181 -3.59 -22.62 -8.02
N VAL A 182 -4.03 -21.36 -8.02
CA VAL A 182 -4.47 -20.64 -9.21
C VAL A 182 -3.60 -19.40 -9.37
N GLU A 183 -3.13 -19.16 -10.57
CA GLU A 183 -2.46 -17.89 -10.94
C GLU A 183 -3.37 -17.17 -11.93
N GLU A 184 -3.65 -15.91 -11.65
CA GLU A 184 -4.51 -15.05 -12.45
C GLU A 184 -3.82 -13.70 -12.69
N SER A 185 -4.05 -13.08 -13.85
CA SER A 185 -3.55 -11.77 -14.26
C SER A 185 -4.70 -10.91 -14.75
N ASP A 186 -4.41 -9.62 -15.00
CA ASP A 186 -5.40 -8.63 -15.45
C ASP A 186 -6.55 -8.37 -14.45
N ILE A 187 -6.21 -8.37 -13.15
CA ILE A 187 -7.18 -8.17 -12.06
C ILE A 187 -7.26 -6.71 -11.65
N CYS A 188 -6.15 -5.96 -11.83
CA CYS A 188 -6.04 -4.60 -11.36
C CYS A 188 -6.35 -3.60 -12.46
N LYS A 189 -6.95 -2.47 -12.09
CA LYS A 189 -7.19 -1.36 -13.04
C LYS A 189 -5.89 -0.84 -13.62
N SER A 190 -5.89 -0.63 -14.94
CA SER A 190 -4.74 -0.13 -15.70
C SER A 190 -4.31 1.27 -15.26
N VAL A 191 -5.25 2.11 -14.79
CA VAL A 191 -4.97 3.49 -14.36
C VAL A 191 -5.61 3.74 -13.00
N VAL A 192 -4.80 4.24 -12.06
CA VAL A 192 -5.23 4.59 -10.71
C VAL A 192 -4.83 6.02 -10.36
N PHE A 193 -5.70 6.70 -9.60
CA PHE A 193 -5.47 8.07 -9.13
C PHE A 193 -5.42 8.11 -7.61
N GLY A 194 -4.64 9.04 -7.07
CA GLY A 194 -4.58 9.24 -5.64
C GLY A 194 -3.85 10.52 -5.24
N ILE A 195 -3.81 10.73 -3.93
CA ILE A 195 -3.19 11.89 -3.30
C ILE A 195 -1.99 11.41 -2.49
N PRO A 196 -0.77 11.74 -2.90
CA PRO A 196 0.41 11.57 -2.07
C PRO A 196 0.53 12.71 -1.07
N VAL A 197 0.85 12.36 0.18
CA VAL A 197 1.21 13.31 1.25
C VAL A 197 2.50 12.82 1.88
N GLY A 198 3.48 13.70 2.06
CA GLY A 198 4.77 13.28 2.57
C GLY A 198 5.61 14.39 3.16
N LEU A 199 6.75 13.96 3.66
CA LEU A 199 7.80 14.80 4.19
C LEU A 199 9.11 14.45 3.47
N SER A 200 9.90 15.45 3.14
CA SER A 200 11.25 15.23 2.65
C SER A 200 12.25 16.11 3.40
N TYR A 201 13.44 15.56 3.60
CA TYR A 201 14.54 16.28 4.20
C TYR A 201 15.76 16.24 3.29
N GLU A 202 16.28 17.40 2.92
CA GLU A 202 17.47 17.57 2.09
C GLU A 202 18.67 18.01 2.96
N TYR A 203 19.74 17.23 2.89
CA TYR A 203 21.02 17.60 3.49
C TYR A 203 22.14 17.40 2.48
N LYS A 204 22.87 18.45 2.12
CA LYS A 204 24.00 18.43 1.16
C LYS A 204 23.64 17.67 -0.14
N ASN A 205 22.50 17.97 -0.75
CA ASN A 205 21.99 17.31 -1.96
C ASN A 205 21.47 15.86 -1.78
N ILE A 206 21.65 15.24 -0.61
CA ILE A 206 21.01 13.96 -0.30
C ILE A 206 19.61 14.26 0.22
N THR A 207 18.61 13.60 -0.33
CA THR A 207 17.21 13.77 0.05
C THR A 207 16.66 12.46 0.59
N LEU A 208 16.15 12.49 1.82
CA LEU A 208 15.30 11.44 2.38
C LEU A 208 13.85 11.87 2.21
N ASP A 209 13.03 11.03 1.59
CA ASP A 209 11.62 11.31 1.31
C ASP A 209 10.76 10.18 1.89
N ALA A 210 9.78 10.53 2.69
CA ALA A 210 8.77 9.61 3.22
C ALA A 210 7.40 10.07 2.75
N ARG A 211 6.69 9.21 2.03
CA ARG A 211 5.46 9.58 1.32
C ARG A 211 4.39 8.52 1.52
N TYR A 212 3.20 8.94 1.92
CA TYR A 212 2.03 8.10 2.00
C TYR A 212 1.07 8.44 0.85
N TYR A 213 0.67 7.43 0.11
CA TYR A 213 -0.25 7.51 -1.01
C TYR A 213 -1.64 7.03 -0.60
N PHE A 214 -2.62 7.90 -0.79
CA PHE A 214 -4.04 7.61 -0.62
C PHE A 214 -4.67 7.34 -1.99
N GLY A 215 -5.01 6.09 -2.30
CA GLY A 215 -5.74 5.75 -3.50
C GLY A 215 -7.17 6.30 -3.47
N LEU A 216 -7.56 7.04 -4.50
CA LEU A 216 -8.91 7.58 -4.68
C LEU A 216 -9.77 6.65 -5.53
N THR A 217 -9.16 6.05 -6.56
CA THR A 217 -9.83 5.09 -7.44
C THR A 217 -9.80 3.69 -6.84
N ARG A 218 -10.81 2.89 -7.21
CA ARG A 218 -10.82 1.45 -6.95
C ARG A 218 -9.66 0.79 -7.69
N MET A 219 -9.09 -0.22 -7.08
CA MET A 219 -7.98 -1.01 -7.64
C MET A 219 -8.50 -2.20 -8.43
N ASP A 220 -9.69 -2.68 -8.11
CA ASP A 220 -10.39 -3.81 -8.72
C ASP A 220 -11.37 -3.36 -9.81
N ASP A 221 -11.62 -4.25 -10.77
CA ASP A 221 -12.62 -4.05 -11.84
C ASP A 221 -13.98 -4.65 -11.48
N VAL A 222 -14.14 -5.21 -10.28
CA VAL A 222 -15.38 -5.82 -9.81
C VAL A 222 -16.30 -4.76 -9.24
N GLU A 223 -17.56 -4.72 -9.69
CA GLU A 223 -18.61 -3.83 -9.17
C GLU A 223 -19.21 -4.38 -7.87
N ASP A 224 -18.39 -4.57 -6.84
CA ASP A 224 -18.87 -4.94 -5.51
C ASP A 224 -19.07 -3.70 -4.62
N ASP A 225 -19.89 -3.84 -3.57
CA ASP A 225 -20.27 -2.74 -2.67
C ASP A 225 -19.10 -2.19 -1.83
N ALA A 226 -18.00 -2.95 -1.68
CA ALA A 226 -16.84 -2.57 -0.89
C ALA A 226 -15.60 -2.27 -1.77
N PRO A 227 -15.35 -0.99 -2.14
CA PRO A 227 -14.25 -0.63 -3.02
C PRO A 227 -12.88 -0.90 -2.39
N ALA A 228 -12.09 -1.76 -3.02
CA ALA A 228 -10.69 -1.96 -2.66
C ALA A 228 -9.84 -0.77 -3.13
N ARG A 229 -9.19 -0.07 -2.19
CA ARG A 229 -8.34 1.10 -2.48
C ARG A 229 -6.91 0.83 -2.06
N ASN A 230 -5.99 1.22 -2.92
CA ASN A 230 -4.57 1.08 -2.66
C ASN A 230 -4.08 2.13 -1.66
N ARG A 231 -3.29 1.69 -0.68
CA ARG A 231 -2.56 2.52 0.27
C ARG A 231 -1.10 2.12 0.25
N CYS A 232 -0.20 3.09 0.17
CA CYS A 232 1.21 2.79 0.06
C CYS A 232 2.04 3.83 0.83
N LEU A 233 2.86 3.35 1.77
CA LEU A 233 3.91 4.13 2.40
C LEU A 233 5.22 3.86 1.68
N SER A 234 5.89 4.88 1.17
CA SER A 234 7.20 4.78 0.54
C SER A 234 8.24 5.58 1.32
N ILE A 235 9.44 5.02 1.44
CA ILE A 235 10.61 5.71 1.98
C ILE A 235 11.71 5.58 0.94
N THR A 236 12.18 6.73 0.42
CA THR A 236 13.20 6.77 -0.63
C THR A 236 14.36 7.67 -0.25
N LEU A 237 15.53 7.28 -0.72
CA LEU A 237 16.74 8.08 -0.66
C LEU A 237 17.07 8.54 -2.09
N GLY A 238 17.40 9.81 -2.24
CA GLY A 238 17.73 10.40 -3.54
C GLY A 238 18.90 11.36 -3.46
N TYR A 239 19.35 11.77 -4.64
CA TYR A 239 20.37 12.80 -4.78
C TYR A 239 19.85 13.90 -5.70
N LYS A 240 19.92 15.17 -5.23
CA LYS A 240 19.43 16.35 -5.95
C LYS A 240 20.54 16.98 -6.77
N PHE A 241 20.46 16.83 -8.10
CA PHE A 241 21.30 17.56 -9.04
C PHE A 241 20.64 18.90 -9.35
N LYS A 242 21.34 19.99 -9.05
CA LYS A 242 20.94 21.35 -9.41
C LYS A 242 21.46 21.67 -10.78
N LEU A 243 20.58 22.12 -11.66
CA LEU A 243 20.86 22.41 -13.07
C LEU A 243 20.84 23.92 -13.34
#